data_616c6c7b16db058e33d6add7b30988dc
#
_entry.id   616c6c7b16db058e33d6add7b30988dc
#
_cell.length_a   1.000
_cell.length_b   1.000
_cell.length_c   1.000
_cell.angle_alpha   90.00
_cell.angle_beta   90.00
_cell.angle_gamma   90.00
#
_symmetry.space_group_name_H-M   'P 1'
#
loop_
_entity.id
_entity.type
_entity.pdbx_description
1 polymer ?
#
loop_
_entity_poly.entity_id
_entity_poly.type
_entity_poly.pdbx_seq_one_letter_code
_entity_poly.pdbx_strand_id
1 'polypeptide(L)'
;MKYKILKRALFIGILVFISIIEYTQNAYAGEYIYIRNVLSQKAYKKDDGSYAKNEWIYEDKGPYNSNWKYFNKYGNVVEDCYFCVNGKMYSSDYMGELETNKWLGGYYADETGALRDSPNGRYIAPFFRKKIESHVIGFPKKFIREFDENYQLLTECSIDEEDGRKAFYKYEYDSDGNLEKFTAMDDNQTIRFTITYVYDNKKIIRREYKDAQGVLKLYETIQYNDKGKRDGDEWLRGDGSSLLKYPFGSISDISMIYAGAVTGSKDDARKEFYNFIAETCPENSLVRFEQSIYCPVE
;
A
#
# COMPACT_ATOMS: atom_id res chain seq x y z
N MET A 1 55.61 -13.73 26.86
CA MET A 1 54.83 -14.43 25.84
C MET A 1 53.33 -14.51 26.18
N LYS A 2 52.92 -14.92 27.37
CA LYS A 2 51.53 -15.02 27.82
C LYS A 2 50.70 -13.71 27.71
N TYR A 3 51.30 -12.54 27.99
CA TYR A 3 50.59 -11.23 27.95
C TYR A 3 50.17 -10.77 26.53
N LYS A 4 50.93 -11.17 25.50
CA LYS A 4 50.55 -10.86 24.10
C LYS A 4 49.42 -11.71 23.60
N ILE A 5 49.31 -12.93 24.08
CA ILE A 5 48.23 -13.88 23.73
C ILE A 5 46.92 -13.42 24.39
N LEU A 6 46.96 -12.99 25.63
CA LEU A 6 45.80 -12.49 26.37
C LEU A 6 45.21 -11.22 25.77
N LYS A 7 46.07 -10.26 25.33
CA LYS A 7 45.61 -9.05 24.63
C LYS A 7 44.99 -9.35 23.28
N ARG A 8 45.52 -10.32 22.52
CA ARG A 8 44.92 -10.73 21.24
C ARG A 8 43.57 -11.44 21.43
N ALA A 9 43.44 -12.31 22.44
CA ALA A 9 42.18 -12.97 22.75
C ALA A 9 41.10 -11.98 23.21
N LEU A 10 41.50 -10.97 24.01
CA LEU A 10 40.58 -9.90 24.43
C LEU A 10 40.12 -9.03 23.26
N PHE A 11 41.04 -8.69 22.33
CA PHE A 11 40.71 -7.88 21.15
C PHE A 11 39.81 -8.63 20.15
N ILE A 12 40.02 -9.93 19.96
CA ILE A 12 39.16 -10.78 19.14
C ILE A 12 37.78 -10.94 19.80
N GLY A 13 37.73 -11.13 21.14
CA GLY A 13 36.48 -11.18 21.89
C GLY A 13 35.65 -9.88 21.77
N ILE A 14 36.28 -8.72 21.81
CA ILE A 14 35.62 -7.41 21.64
C ILE A 14 35.14 -7.23 20.21
N LEU A 15 35.90 -7.63 19.19
CA LEU A 15 35.47 -7.57 17.77
C LEU A 15 34.30 -8.52 17.48
N VAL A 16 34.30 -9.73 18.07
CA VAL A 16 33.17 -10.66 17.96
C VAL A 16 31.95 -10.12 18.70
N PHE A 17 32.13 -9.47 19.85
CA PHE A 17 31.04 -8.85 20.60
C PHE A 17 30.45 -7.64 19.86
N ILE A 18 31.27 -6.82 19.22
CA ILE A 18 30.82 -5.68 18.38
C ILE A 18 30.09 -6.21 17.13
N SER A 19 30.59 -7.24 16.47
CA SER A 19 29.90 -7.86 15.34
C SER A 19 28.59 -8.55 15.74
N ILE A 20 28.47 -9.08 16.96
CA ILE A 20 27.20 -9.64 17.49
C ILE A 20 26.21 -8.50 17.81
N ILE A 21 26.67 -7.36 18.30
CA ILE A 21 25.82 -6.17 18.56
C ILE A 21 25.33 -5.55 17.24
N GLU A 22 26.11 -5.57 16.18
CA GLU A 22 25.66 -5.14 14.84
C GLU A 22 24.70 -6.15 14.19
N TYR A 23 24.72 -7.42 14.63
CA TYR A 23 23.82 -8.47 14.16
C TYR A 23 22.60 -8.73 15.06
N THR A 24 22.44 -8.03 16.17
CA THR A 24 21.12 -7.92 16.78
C THR A 24 20.28 -7.04 15.86
N GLN A 25 19.80 -7.63 14.77
CA GLN A 25 18.65 -7.08 14.08
C GLN A 25 17.61 -6.85 15.15
N ASN A 26 17.28 -5.60 15.39
CA ASN A 26 16.14 -5.25 16.19
C ASN A 26 14.95 -6.00 15.55
N ALA A 27 14.50 -7.05 16.17
CA ALA A 27 13.19 -7.60 15.89
C ALA A 27 12.25 -6.46 16.29
N TYR A 28 11.87 -5.65 15.32
CA TYR A 28 10.91 -4.58 15.52
C TYR A 28 9.59 -5.26 15.88
N ALA A 29 9.29 -5.33 17.16
CA ALA A 29 7.98 -5.65 17.64
C ALA A 29 7.11 -4.41 17.38
N GLY A 30 6.44 -4.39 16.25
CA GLY A 30 5.53 -3.33 15.81
C GLY A 30 4.41 -3.96 15.01
N GLU A 31 3.50 -3.14 14.53
CA GLU A 31 2.35 -3.64 13.78
C GLU A 31 2.20 -2.96 12.41
N TYR A 32 1.80 -3.72 11.40
CA TYR A 32 1.38 -3.17 10.12
C TYR A 32 0.01 -2.54 10.24
N ILE A 33 -0.10 -1.28 9.82
CA ILE A 33 -1.36 -0.56 9.69
C ILE A 33 -1.77 -0.58 8.23
N TYR A 34 -2.85 -1.30 7.93
CA TYR A 34 -3.44 -1.33 6.60
C TYR A 34 -4.37 -0.13 6.44
N ILE A 35 -3.97 0.80 5.58
CA ILE A 35 -4.75 1.98 5.26
C ILE A 35 -5.71 1.60 4.14
N ARG A 36 -6.97 1.42 4.45
CA ARG A 36 -8.01 0.92 3.54
C ARG A 36 -8.52 1.98 2.56
N ASN A 37 -7.61 2.65 1.87
CA ASN A 37 -7.94 3.48 0.71
C ASN A 37 -7.84 2.65 -0.59
N VAL A 38 -8.10 3.27 -1.73
CA VAL A 38 -8.05 2.59 -3.05
C VAL A 38 -6.66 2.02 -3.41
N LEU A 39 -5.60 2.47 -2.75
CA LEU A 39 -4.25 1.95 -2.94
C LEU A 39 -3.91 0.83 -1.95
N SER A 40 -4.77 0.57 -0.96
CA SER A 40 -4.47 -0.38 0.13
C SER A 40 -3.09 -0.14 0.77
N GLN A 41 -2.76 1.15 0.98
CA GLN A 41 -1.46 1.55 1.51
C GLN A 41 -1.16 0.88 2.85
N LYS A 42 0.12 0.68 3.12
CA LYS A 42 0.59 0.07 4.37
C LYS A 42 1.56 1.01 5.06
N ALA A 43 1.41 1.15 6.37
CA ALA A 43 2.37 1.80 7.25
C ALA A 43 2.81 0.81 8.33
N TYR A 44 3.96 1.05 8.96
CA TYR A 44 4.43 0.23 10.06
C TYR A 44 4.55 1.10 11.30
N LYS A 45 3.79 0.77 12.35
CA LYS A 45 3.82 1.44 13.64
C LYS A 45 4.75 0.68 14.57
N LYS A 46 5.80 1.35 15.06
CA LYS A 46 6.78 0.80 16.01
C LYS A 46 6.20 0.77 17.44
N ASP A 47 6.84 0.04 18.33
CA ASP A 47 6.43 -0.09 19.75
C ASP A 47 6.40 1.24 20.50
N ASP A 48 7.25 2.18 20.12
CA ASP A 48 7.26 3.54 20.68
C ASP A 48 6.10 4.42 20.17
N GLY A 49 5.25 3.86 19.31
CA GLY A 49 4.11 4.53 18.70
C GLY A 49 4.45 5.36 17.47
N SER A 50 5.72 5.53 17.12
CA SER A 50 6.14 6.21 15.89
C SER A 50 5.92 5.34 14.65
N TYR A 51 5.89 5.96 13.46
CA TYR A 51 5.82 5.23 12.20
C TYR A 51 7.21 5.09 11.57
N ALA A 52 7.46 3.94 10.93
CA ALA A 52 8.65 3.73 10.12
C ALA A 52 8.69 4.76 8.98
N LYS A 53 9.82 5.47 8.82
CA LYS A 53 10.03 6.49 7.77
C LYS A 53 11.48 6.48 7.30
N ASN A 54 11.71 6.43 5.99
CA ASN A 54 13.04 6.32 5.37
C ASN A 54 13.85 5.16 5.93
N GLU A 55 13.22 4.04 6.21
CA GLU A 55 13.84 2.87 6.82
C GLU A 55 13.32 1.55 6.27
N TRP A 56 14.13 0.50 6.44
CA TRP A 56 13.79 -0.86 6.10
C TRP A 56 13.19 -1.57 7.30
N ILE A 57 12.10 -2.31 7.07
CA ILE A 57 11.49 -3.21 8.05
C ILE A 57 11.49 -4.62 7.48
N TYR A 58 11.98 -5.56 8.28
CA TYR A 58 11.89 -6.98 7.96
C TYR A 58 10.57 -7.54 8.50
N GLU A 59 9.76 -8.06 7.60
CA GLU A 59 8.51 -8.72 7.96
C GLU A 59 8.75 -10.22 8.03
N ASP A 60 8.74 -10.79 9.24
CA ASP A 60 8.85 -12.24 9.46
C ASP A 60 7.45 -12.88 9.49
N LYS A 61 7.08 -13.52 8.39
CA LYS A 61 5.83 -14.30 8.26
C LYS A 61 6.09 -15.81 8.22
N GLY A 62 7.28 -16.24 8.68
CA GLY A 62 7.72 -17.62 8.63
C GLY A 62 8.58 -17.93 7.40
N PRO A 63 9.06 -19.16 7.25
CA PRO A 63 10.20 -19.52 6.39
C PRO A 63 10.00 -19.29 4.90
N TYR A 64 8.78 -19.02 4.43
CA TYR A 64 8.48 -18.88 3.01
C TYR A 64 7.96 -17.48 2.61
N ASN A 65 7.63 -16.63 3.58
CA ASN A 65 6.95 -15.35 3.33
C ASN A 65 7.62 -14.16 4.04
N SER A 66 8.84 -14.34 4.52
CA SER A 66 9.56 -13.26 5.20
C SER A 66 10.33 -12.41 4.21
N ASN A 67 10.17 -11.10 4.24
CA ASN A 67 10.83 -10.20 3.31
C ASN A 67 11.07 -8.80 3.90
N TRP A 68 11.97 -8.04 3.24
CA TRP A 68 12.22 -6.66 3.55
C TRP A 68 11.23 -5.75 2.82
N LYS A 69 10.78 -4.69 3.51
CA LYS A 69 9.99 -3.60 2.94
C LYS A 69 10.64 -2.26 3.27
N TYR A 70 10.64 -1.34 2.31
CA TYR A 70 11.12 0.01 2.53
C TYR A 70 9.96 0.97 2.72
N PHE A 71 10.05 1.83 3.73
CA PHE A 71 9.08 2.87 4.02
C PHE A 71 9.64 4.23 3.61
N ASN A 72 8.91 4.96 2.78
CA ASN A 72 9.32 6.28 2.30
C ASN A 72 9.27 7.35 3.43
N LYS A 73 9.59 8.60 3.11
CA LYS A 73 9.60 9.69 4.09
C LYS A 73 8.24 9.95 4.75
N TYR A 74 7.16 9.54 4.13
CA TYR A 74 5.81 9.68 4.67
C TYR A 74 5.37 8.47 5.51
N GLY A 75 6.17 7.41 5.53
CA GLY A 75 5.89 6.18 6.26
C GLY A 75 4.95 5.23 5.52
N ASN A 76 4.85 5.37 4.20
CA ASN A 76 4.15 4.41 3.35
C ASN A 76 5.13 3.43 2.74
N VAL A 77 4.74 2.16 2.61
CA VAL A 77 5.54 1.15 1.88
C VAL A 77 5.74 1.61 0.44
N VAL A 78 6.95 1.45 -0.07
CA VAL A 78 7.26 1.65 -1.49
C VAL A 78 6.90 0.38 -2.25
N GLU A 79 5.98 0.48 -3.21
CA GLU A 79 5.39 -0.67 -3.92
C GLU A 79 5.52 -0.49 -5.44
N ASP A 80 5.77 -1.60 -6.14
CA ASP A 80 5.73 -1.75 -7.60
C ASP A 80 6.57 -0.71 -8.37
N CYS A 81 7.75 -0.37 -7.85
CA CYS A 81 8.64 0.59 -8.50
C CYS A 81 10.13 0.37 -8.18
N TYR A 82 10.97 1.07 -8.96
CA TYR A 82 12.39 1.22 -8.66
C TYR A 82 12.61 2.40 -7.73
N PHE A 83 13.44 2.25 -6.72
CA PHE A 83 13.72 3.31 -5.73
C PHE A 83 15.17 3.32 -5.29
N CYS A 84 15.62 4.46 -4.75
CA CYS A 84 16.98 4.66 -4.33
C CYS A 84 17.07 4.82 -2.81
N VAL A 85 17.95 4.04 -2.17
CA VAL A 85 18.27 4.18 -0.75
C VAL A 85 19.79 4.21 -0.59
N ASN A 86 20.31 5.25 0.05
CA ASN A 86 21.76 5.42 0.31
C ASN A 86 22.61 5.25 -0.96
N GLY A 87 22.14 5.79 -2.10
CA GLY A 87 22.87 5.75 -3.37
C GLY A 87 22.86 4.40 -4.10
N LYS A 88 22.08 3.43 -3.63
CA LYS A 88 21.86 2.15 -4.32
C LYS A 88 20.42 2.05 -4.80
N MET A 89 20.24 1.47 -5.98
CA MET A 89 18.92 1.20 -6.55
C MET A 89 18.38 -0.14 -6.09
N TYR A 90 17.10 -0.19 -5.86
CA TYR A 90 16.32 -1.37 -5.46
C TYR A 90 15.05 -1.46 -6.29
N SER A 91 14.37 -2.58 -6.20
CA SER A 91 13.01 -2.76 -6.73
C SER A 91 12.13 -3.48 -5.71
N SER A 92 10.89 -3.07 -5.62
CA SER A 92 9.86 -3.79 -4.87
C SER A 92 8.76 -4.27 -5.81
N ASP A 93 8.12 -5.37 -5.43
CA ASP A 93 6.94 -5.88 -6.11
C ASP A 93 5.67 -5.11 -5.70
N TYR A 94 4.51 -5.56 -6.20
CA TYR A 94 3.19 -4.98 -5.92
C TYR A 94 2.74 -5.13 -4.45
N MET A 95 3.40 -6.00 -3.67
CA MET A 95 3.19 -6.16 -2.23
C MET A 95 4.16 -5.32 -1.40
N GLY A 96 5.06 -4.59 -2.05
CA GLY A 96 6.15 -3.83 -1.43
C GLY A 96 7.30 -4.70 -0.95
N GLU A 97 7.36 -5.96 -1.39
CA GLU A 97 8.44 -6.88 -1.02
C GLU A 97 9.69 -6.63 -1.84
N LEU A 98 10.84 -6.59 -1.18
CA LEU A 98 12.13 -6.36 -1.84
C LEU A 98 12.45 -7.51 -2.80
N GLU A 99 12.69 -7.16 -4.05
CA GLU A 99 13.11 -8.10 -5.07
C GLU A 99 14.60 -8.47 -4.92
N THR A 100 14.92 -9.77 -4.84
CA THR A 100 16.29 -10.27 -4.65
C THR A 100 16.61 -11.44 -5.57
N ASN A 101 17.90 -11.64 -5.89
CA ASN A 101 18.43 -12.80 -6.63
C ASN A 101 17.73 -13.06 -7.99
N LYS A 102 17.35 -12.01 -8.72
CA LYS A 102 16.67 -12.16 -10.01
C LYS A 102 16.90 -11.01 -10.98
N TRP A 103 16.57 -11.24 -12.24
CA TRP A 103 16.59 -10.22 -13.29
C TRP A 103 15.28 -9.42 -13.30
N LEU A 104 15.41 -8.10 -13.40
CA LEU A 104 14.31 -7.13 -13.37
C LEU A 104 14.52 -6.07 -14.45
N GLY A 105 13.81 -6.17 -15.57
CA GLY A 105 13.84 -5.15 -16.63
C GLY A 105 15.24 -4.81 -17.16
N GLY A 106 16.17 -5.78 -17.21
CA GLY A 106 17.54 -5.59 -17.66
C GLY A 106 18.56 -5.33 -16.55
N TYR A 107 18.14 -5.29 -15.29
CA TYR A 107 19.01 -5.21 -14.12
C TYR A 107 18.93 -6.50 -13.30
N TYR A 108 20.01 -6.84 -12.61
CA TYR A 108 20.05 -7.97 -11.68
C TYR A 108 19.97 -7.47 -10.24
N ALA A 109 18.94 -7.88 -9.50
CA ALA A 109 18.87 -7.67 -8.06
C ALA A 109 19.74 -8.71 -7.37
N ASP A 110 20.76 -8.29 -6.65
CA ASP A 110 21.64 -9.21 -5.91
C ASP A 110 20.96 -9.77 -4.63
N GLU A 111 21.68 -10.52 -3.83
CA GLU A 111 21.16 -11.10 -2.58
C GLU A 111 20.68 -10.07 -1.56
N THR A 112 21.18 -8.85 -1.65
CA THR A 112 20.76 -7.71 -0.81
C THR A 112 19.62 -6.90 -1.44
N GLY A 113 19.19 -7.27 -2.65
CA GLY A 113 18.22 -6.54 -3.46
C GLY A 113 18.80 -5.36 -4.24
N ALA A 114 20.08 -5.02 -4.05
CA ALA A 114 20.70 -3.91 -4.75
C ALA A 114 20.87 -4.24 -6.25
N LEU A 115 20.49 -3.30 -7.12
CA LEU A 115 20.49 -3.50 -8.56
C LEU A 115 21.90 -3.35 -9.16
N ARG A 116 22.26 -4.29 -10.03
CA ARG A 116 23.52 -4.36 -10.78
C ARG A 116 23.26 -4.51 -12.26
N ASP A 117 24.28 -4.23 -13.10
CA ASP A 117 24.25 -4.48 -14.55
C ASP A 117 24.32 -5.98 -14.89
N SER A 118 24.83 -6.80 -13.96
CA SER A 118 24.91 -8.27 -14.06
C SER A 118 25.11 -8.90 -12.68
N PRO A 119 24.95 -10.22 -12.45
CA PRO A 119 25.10 -10.88 -11.15
C PRO A 119 26.39 -10.54 -10.39
N ASN A 120 27.49 -10.33 -11.12
CA ASN A 120 28.79 -9.95 -10.54
C ASN A 120 29.25 -8.57 -11.04
N GLY A 121 28.35 -7.80 -11.61
CA GLY A 121 28.61 -6.52 -12.23
C GLY A 121 28.62 -5.34 -11.26
N ARG A 122 28.66 -4.14 -11.82
CA ARG A 122 28.67 -2.88 -11.05
C ARG A 122 27.27 -2.54 -10.60
N TYR A 123 27.15 -1.85 -9.47
CA TYR A 123 25.90 -1.26 -9.04
C TYR A 123 25.39 -0.24 -10.06
N ILE A 124 24.09 -0.25 -10.28
CA ILE A 124 23.43 0.71 -11.15
C ILE A 124 23.48 2.09 -10.49
N ALA A 125 23.87 3.11 -11.28
CA ALA A 125 23.82 4.48 -10.82
C ALA A 125 22.38 4.89 -10.45
N PRO A 126 22.18 5.68 -9.40
CA PRO A 126 20.85 6.15 -9.01
C PRO A 126 20.11 6.82 -10.16
N PHE A 127 18.86 6.43 -10.34
CA PHE A 127 17.93 7.07 -11.28
C PHE A 127 16.54 7.15 -10.64
N PHE A 128 15.70 8.03 -11.17
CA PHE A 128 14.29 8.07 -10.83
C PHE A 128 13.45 7.80 -12.09
N ARG A 129 12.61 6.78 -12.03
CA ARG A 129 11.63 6.52 -13.09
C ARG A 129 10.28 7.10 -12.69
N LYS A 130 9.99 8.29 -13.23
CA LYS A 130 8.68 8.92 -13.04
C LYS A 130 7.56 8.07 -13.61
N LYS A 131 7.81 7.34 -14.69
CA LYS A 131 6.79 6.56 -15.42
C LYS A 131 7.21 5.11 -15.56
N ILE A 132 6.31 4.21 -15.20
CA ILE A 132 6.46 2.75 -15.28
C ILE A 132 5.30 2.19 -16.10
N GLU A 133 5.62 1.26 -16.97
CA GLU A 133 4.67 0.46 -17.74
C GLU A 133 4.75 -0.99 -17.26
N SER A 134 3.61 -1.60 -16.95
CA SER A 134 3.52 -2.99 -16.51
C SER A 134 2.35 -3.71 -17.17
N HIS A 135 2.52 -5.01 -17.44
CA HIS A 135 1.48 -5.89 -17.96
C HIS A 135 1.05 -6.89 -16.89
N VAL A 136 -0.23 -7.23 -16.86
CA VAL A 136 -0.73 -8.24 -15.92
C VAL A 136 -0.60 -9.61 -16.55
N ILE A 137 0.18 -10.49 -15.94
CA ILE A 137 0.38 -11.86 -16.44
C ILE A 137 -0.97 -12.61 -16.45
N GLY A 138 -1.34 -13.12 -17.63
CA GLY A 138 -2.58 -13.90 -17.82
C GLY A 138 -3.85 -13.06 -18.02
N PHE A 139 -3.73 -11.75 -18.09
CA PHE A 139 -4.86 -10.85 -18.38
C PHE A 139 -4.44 -9.86 -19.47
N PRO A 140 -5.34 -9.52 -20.41
CA PRO A 140 -5.05 -8.55 -21.47
C PRO A 140 -5.14 -7.11 -20.91
N LYS A 141 -4.36 -6.80 -19.88
CA LYS A 141 -4.34 -5.50 -19.22
C LYS A 141 -2.93 -4.96 -19.06
N LYS A 142 -2.80 -3.69 -19.39
CA LYS A 142 -1.58 -2.90 -19.24
C LYS A 142 -1.85 -1.71 -18.35
N PHE A 143 -0.89 -1.40 -17.48
CA PHE A 143 -0.92 -0.20 -16.64
C PHE A 143 0.24 0.73 -16.99
N ILE A 144 -0.06 2.01 -17.04
CA ILE A 144 0.95 3.06 -17.15
C ILE A 144 0.80 3.92 -15.90
N ARG A 145 1.82 3.94 -15.04
CA ARG A 145 1.83 4.60 -13.73
C ARG A 145 2.87 5.71 -13.69
N GLU A 146 2.52 6.83 -13.09
CA GLU A 146 3.45 7.92 -12.82
C GLU A 146 3.57 8.15 -11.31
N PHE A 147 4.81 8.31 -10.86
CA PHE A 147 5.16 8.49 -9.45
C PHE A 147 5.80 9.85 -9.21
N ASP A 148 5.71 10.35 -7.98
CA ASP A 148 6.52 11.46 -7.51
C ASP A 148 7.94 10.99 -7.08
N GLU A 149 8.80 11.94 -6.72
CA GLU A 149 10.17 11.66 -6.24
C GLU A 149 10.22 10.91 -4.89
N ASN A 150 9.10 10.75 -4.21
CA ASN A 150 8.95 10.01 -2.97
C ASN A 150 8.28 8.66 -3.18
N TYR A 151 8.17 8.25 -4.46
CA TYR A 151 7.57 6.98 -4.88
C TYR A 151 6.07 6.86 -4.56
N GLN A 152 5.36 7.98 -4.47
CA GLN A 152 3.90 8.00 -4.37
C GLN A 152 3.30 7.97 -5.78
N LEU A 153 2.31 7.11 -6.00
CA LEU A 153 1.60 7.01 -7.27
C LEU A 153 0.74 8.25 -7.49
N LEU A 154 1.03 9.03 -8.54
CA LEU A 154 0.29 10.25 -8.90
C LEU A 154 -0.83 9.99 -9.89
N THR A 155 -0.54 9.19 -10.92
CA THR A 155 -1.51 8.85 -11.96
C THR A 155 -1.37 7.41 -12.38
N GLU A 156 -2.47 6.83 -12.83
CA GLU A 156 -2.48 5.53 -13.47
C GLU A 156 -3.42 5.56 -14.67
N CYS A 157 -2.97 4.98 -15.78
CA CYS A 157 -3.81 4.65 -16.93
C CYS A 157 -3.90 3.13 -17.02
N SER A 158 -5.09 2.58 -16.86
CA SER A 158 -5.41 1.19 -17.13
C SER A 158 -5.87 1.07 -18.59
N ILE A 159 -5.30 0.13 -19.34
CA ILE A 159 -5.61 -0.12 -20.75
C ILE A 159 -6.04 -1.57 -20.87
N ASP A 160 -7.22 -1.79 -21.43
CA ASP A 160 -7.64 -3.10 -21.88
C ASP A 160 -7.02 -3.34 -23.25
N GLU A 161 -6.18 -4.39 -23.38
CA GLU A 161 -5.44 -4.68 -24.63
C GLU A 161 -6.30 -5.40 -25.67
N GLU A 162 -7.48 -5.91 -25.31
CA GLU A 162 -8.40 -6.57 -26.25
C GLU A 162 -9.20 -5.54 -27.05
N ASP A 163 -9.73 -4.51 -26.41
CA ASP A 163 -10.60 -3.53 -27.06
C ASP A 163 -10.05 -2.09 -27.04
N GLY A 164 -8.91 -1.88 -26.39
CA GLY A 164 -8.22 -0.60 -26.33
C GLY A 164 -8.87 0.44 -25.41
N ARG A 165 -9.92 0.08 -24.65
CA ARG A 165 -10.54 1.00 -23.67
C ARG A 165 -9.55 1.41 -22.60
N LYS A 166 -9.69 2.66 -22.12
CA LYS A 166 -8.81 3.22 -21.10
C LYS A 166 -9.63 3.76 -19.94
N ALA A 167 -9.03 3.66 -18.75
CA ALA A 167 -9.49 4.38 -17.58
C ALA A 167 -8.31 5.10 -16.97
N PHE A 168 -8.52 6.33 -16.51
CA PHE A 168 -7.50 7.15 -15.90
C PHE A 168 -7.83 7.39 -14.44
N TYR A 169 -6.79 7.36 -13.60
CA TYR A 169 -6.89 7.58 -12.17
C TYR A 169 -5.88 8.63 -11.75
N LYS A 170 -6.28 9.51 -10.85
CA LYS A 170 -5.43 10.52 -10.24
C LYS A 170 -5.48 10.37 -8.73
N TYR A 171 -4.32 10.49 -8.11
CA TYR A 171 -4.10 10.36 -6.68
C TYR A 171 -3.49 11.66 -6.15
N GLU A 172 -4.14 12.28 -5.17
CA GLU A 172 -3.71 13.53 -4.55
C GLU A 172 -3.50 13.28 -3.05
N TYR A 173 -2.39 13.80 -2.51
CA TYR A 173 -1.95 13.49 -1.15
C TYR A 173 -1.89 14.76 -0.30
N ASP A 174 -2.15 14.61 1.01
CA ASP A 174 -1.90 15.65 1.99
C ASP A 174 -0.40 15.81 2.29
N SER A 175 -0.04 16.78 3.14
CA SER A 175 1.36 17.05 3.53
C SER A 175 2.03 15.88 4.27
N ASP A 176 1.23 15.01 4.89
CA ASP A 176 1.69 13.83 5.62
C ASP A 176 1.77 12.59 4.74
N GLY A 177 1.51 12.76 3.42
CA GLY A 177 1.56 11.70 2.41
C GLY A 177 0.40 10.71 2.50
N ASN A 178 -0.70 11.06 3.17
CA ASN A 178 -1.92 10.26 3.10
C ASN A 178 -2.69 10.59 1.83
N LEU A 179 -3.29 9.59 1.20
CA LEU A 179 -4.14 9.80 0.02
C LEU A 179 -5.38 10.61 0.42
N GLU A 180 -5.38 11.90 0.09
CA GLU A 180 -6.50 12.80 0.38
C GLU A 180 -7.64 12.66 -0.60
N LYS A 181 -7.29 12.47 -1.89
CA LYS A 181 -8.30 12.39 -2.94
C LYS A 181 -7.91 11.42 -4.04
N PHE A 182 -8.87 10.62 -4.45
CA PHE A 182 -8.83 9.77 -5.63
C PHE A 182 -9.84 10.28 -6.66
N THR A 183 -9.44 10.34 -7.93
CA THR A 183 -10.32 10.73 -9.04
C THR A 183 -10.30 9.64 -10.11
N ALA A 184 -11.46 9.12 -10.46
CA ALA A 184 -11.65 8.20 -11.58
C ALA A 184 -12.18 8.96 -12.80
N MET A 185 -11.60 8.68 -13.96
CA MET A 185 -11.93 9.32 -15.23
C MET A 185 -12.07 8.26 -16.32
N ASP A 186 -12.91 8.54 -17.33
CA ASP A 186 -13.05 7.70 -18.52
C ASP A 186 -11.90 7.88 -19.52
N ASP A 187 -12.01 7.23 -20.68
CA ASP A 187 -11.03 7.27 -21.78
C ASP A 187 -10.84 8.67 -22.39
N ASN A 188 -11.82 9.56 -22.25
CA ASN A 188 -11.73 10.97 -22.63
C ASN A 188 -11.21 11.87 -21.50
N GLN A 189 -10.77 11.28 -20.38
CA GLN A 189 -10.34 11.97 -19.17
C GLN A 189 -11.45 12.82 -18.51
N THR A 190 -12.71 12.48 -18.77
CA THR A 190 -13.85 13.09 -18.10
C THR A 190 -14.02 12.48 -16.72
N ILE A 191 -14.11 13.30 -15.68
CA ILE A 191 -14.33 12.83 -14.31
C ILE A 191 -15.63 12.04 -14.23
N ARG A 192 -15.55 10.86 -13.67
CA ARG A 192 -16.69 9.99 -13.39
C ARG A 192 -17.12 10.06 -11.94
N PHE A 193 -16.16 9.98 -11.02
CA PHE A 193 -16.40 10.16 -9.60
C PHE A 193 -15.12 10.53 -8.87
N THR A 194 -15.26 10.98 -7.63
CA THR A 194 -14.13 11.20 -6.72
C THR A 194 -14.39 10.55 -5.36
N ILE A 195 -13.31 10.14 -4.69
CA ILE A 195 -13.33 9.73 -3.29
C ILE A 195 -12.41 10.66 -2.53
N THR A 196 -12.91 11.29 -1.47
CA THR A 196 -12.08 12.05 -0.52
C THR A 196 -11.97 11.29 0.80
N TYR A 197 -10.80 11.39 1.44
CA TYR A 197 -10.48 10.69 2.67
C TYR A 197 -10.11 11.68 3.76
N VAL A 198 -10.61 11.46 4.95
CA VAL A 198 -10.23 12.20 6.16
C VAL A 198 -9.53 11.25 7.11
N TYR A 199 -8.39 11.69 7.64
CA TYR A 199 -7.54 10.86 8.49
C TYR A 199 -7.44 11.42 9.92
N ASP A 200 -7.25 10.51 10.85
CA ASP A 200 -6.67 10.74 12.16
C ASP A 200 -5.49 9.76 12.34
N ASN A 201 -4.25 10.29 12.40
CA ASN A 201 -3.03 9.50 12.61
C ASN A 201 -2.92 8.25 11.71
N LYS A 202 -2.92 8.42 10.39
CA LYS A 202 -2.91 7.33 9.40
C LYS A 202 -4.16 6.44 9.35
N LYS A 203 -5.18 6.71 10.18
CA LYS A 203 -6.45 5.99 10.16
C LYS A 203 -7.49 6.79 9.42
N ILE A 204 -8.16 6.17 8.46
CA ILE A 204 -9.29 6.80 7.78
C ILE A 204 -10.46 6.84 8.75
N ILE A 205 -10.94 8.04 9.06
CA ILE A 205 -12.14 8.25 9.90
C ILE A 205 -13.38 8.55 9.07
N ARG A 206 -13.19 8.99 7.80
CA ARG A 206 -14.29 9.27 6.87
C ARG A 206 -13.85 9.09 5.43
N ARG A 207 -14.75 8.59 4.58
CA ARG A 207 -14.65 8.56 3.12
C ARG A 207 -15.89 9.19 2.52
N GLU A 208 -15.71 10.01 1.50
CA GLU A 208 -16.81 10.66 0.78
C GLU A 208 -16.75 10.31 -0.69
N TYR A 209 -17.87 9.86 -1.24
CA TYR A 209 -18.03 9.46 -2.64
C TYR A 209 -18.89 10.51 -3.35
N LYS A 210 -18.30 11.19 -4.33
CA LYS A 210 -18.93 12.28 -5.08
C LYS A 210 -19.00 11.91 -6.56
N ASP A 211 -20.12 12.25 -7.20
CA ASP A 211 -20.27 12.08 -8.64
C ASP A 211 -19.40 13.05 -9.48
N ALA A 212 -19.56 13.00 -10.81
CA ALA A 212 -18.84 13.86 -11.76
C ALA A 212 -19.08 15.36 -11.54
N GLN A 213 -20.20 15.72 -10.97
CA GLN A 213 -20.57 17.12 -10.66
C GLN A 213 -20.12 17.54 -9.26
N GLY A 214 -19.45 16.65 -8.53
CA GLY A 214 -19.00 16.91 -7.15
C GLY A 214 -20.09 16.78 -6.09
N VAL A 215 -21.26 16.25 -6.46
CA VAL A 215 -22.36 16.04 -5.52
C VAL A 215 -22.07 14.83 -4.65
N LEU A 216 -22.13 15.01 -3.33
CA LEU A 216 -21.95 13.93 -2.35
C LEU A 216 -23.11 12.92 -2.48
N LYS A 217 -22.79 11.67 -2.80
CA LYS A 217 -23.75 10.58 -2.95
C LYS A 217 -23.80 9.67 -1.74
N LEU A 218 -22.62 9.27 -1.28
CA LEU A 218 -22.44 8.38 -0.16
C LEU A 218 -21.26 8.86 0.68
N TYR A 219 -21.28 8.55 1.97
CA TYR A 219 -20.09 8.64 2.80
C TYR A 219 -20.10 7.58 3.89
N GLU A 220 -18.91 7.21 4.32
CA GLU A 220 -18.66 6.26 5.40
C GLU A 220 -17.96 6.97 6.54
N THR A 221 -18.43 6.79 7.77
CA THR A 221 -17.71 7.17 8.98
C THR A 221 -17.18 5.92 9.67
N ILE A 222 -15.93 5.96 10.12
CA ILE A 222 -15.23 4.83 10.70
C ILE A 222 -14.85 5.18 12.14
N GLN A 223 -15.23 4.32 13.07
CA GLN A 223 -14.94 4.46 14.49
C GLN A 223 -13.82 3.51 14.92
N TYR A 224 -13.01 3.95 15.86
CA TYR A 224 -11.93 3.16 16.45
C TYR A 224 -12.06 3.17 17.97
N ASN A 225 -11.79 2.02 18.59
CA ASN A 225 -11.76 1.92 20.06
C ASN A 225 -10.45 2.49 20.65
N ASP A 226 -10.36 2.54 21.98
CA ASP A 226 -9.20 3.06 22.71
C ASP A 226 -7.88 2.34 22.38
N LYS A 227 -7.96 1.09 21.91
CA LYS A 227 -6.80 0.32 21.43
C LYS A 227 -6.46 0.63 19.97
N GLY A 228 -7.19 1.55 19.34
CA GLY A 228 -6.99 1.94 17.95
C GLY A 228 -7.44 0.90 16.92
N LYS A 229 -8.20 -0.11 17.33
CA LYS A 229 -8.83 -1.06 16.40
C LYS A 229 -10.18 -0.51 15.94
N ARG A 230 -10.53 -0.76 14.68
CA ARG A 230 -11.83 -0.40 14.09
C ARG A 230 -12.94 -1.04 14.92
N ASP A 231 -13.91 -0.22 15.35
CA ASP A 231 -14.97 -0.60 16.29
C ASP A 231 -16.37 -0.48 15.68
N GLY A 232 -16.49 0.24 14.58
CA GLY A 232 -17.73 0.37 13.85
C GLY A 232 -17.60 1.22 12.60
N ASP A 233 -18.58 1.05 11.73
CA ASP A 233 -18.76 1.88 10.54
C ASP A 233 -20.21 2.30 10.44
N GLU A 234 -20.43 3.47 9.88
CA GLU A 234 -21.74 3.92 9.45
C GLU A 234 -21.66 4.44 8.02
N TRP A 235 -22.49 3.86 7.15
CA TRP A 235 -22.68 4.31 5.77
C TRP A 235 -23.92 5.19 5.72
N LEU A 236 -23.78 6.35 5.09
CA LEU A 236 -24.82 7.35 4.99
C LEU A 236 -24.98 7.79 3.53
N ARG A 237 -26.18 8.22 3.17
CA ARG A 237 -26.44 8.91 1.90
C ARG A 237 -25.90 10.34 1.97
N GLY A 238 -25.79 11.01 0.82
CA GLY A 238 -25.33 12.38 0.74
C GLY A 238 -26.18 13.38 1.54
N ASP A 239 -27.45 13.09 1.79
CA ASP A 239 -28.35 13.88 2.62
C ASP A 239 -28.22 13.61 4.13
N GLY A 240 -27.33 12.68 4.51
CA GLY A 240 -27.07 12.31 5.90
C GLY A 240 -27.97 11.21 6.44
N SER A 241 -28.93 10.69 5.65
CA SER A 241 -29.74 9.56 6.09
C SER A 241 -28.89 8.28 6.19
N SER A 242 -29.05 7.53 7.28
CA SER A 242 -28.29 6.32 7.54
C SER A 242 -28.74 5.20 6.59
N LEU A 243 -27.78 4.53 5.95
CA LEU A 243 -27.97 3.34 5.15
C LEU A 243 -27.70 2.08 5.96
N LEU A 244 -26.61 2.11 6.73
CA LEU A 244 -26.12 0.95 7.44
C LEU A 244 -25.24 1.37 8.59
N LYS A 245 -25.48 0.81 9.77
CA LYS A 245 -24.62 0.98 10.95
C LYS A 245 -24.10 -0.38 11.40
N TYR A 246 -22.77 -0.47 11.51
CA TYR A 246 -22.06 -1.67 11.89
C TYR A 246 -21.36 -1.46 13.24
N PRO A 247 -21.76 -2.14 14.30
CA PRO A 247 -20.91 -2.31 15.46
C PRO A 247 -19.90 -3.45 15.20
N PHE A 248 -18.61 -3.15 15.18
CA PHE A 248 -17.56 -4.16 15.21
C PHE A 248 -17.21 -4.48 16.67
N GLY A 249 -17.98 -5.29 17.33
CA GLY A 249 -17.76 -5.56 18.76
C GLY A 249 -17.30 -6.97 19.10
N SER A 250 -17.45 -7.95 18.23
CA SER A 250 -17.16 -9.34 18.63
C SER A 250 -16.74 -10.31 17.52
N ILE A 251 -16.71 -9.89 16.27
CA ILE A 251 -16.33 -10.81 15.18
C ILE A 251 -15.38 -10.07 14.25
N SER A 252 -14.11 -10.47 14.31
CA SER A 252 -13.16 -10.19 13.25
C SER A 252 -13.78 -10.70 11.97
N ASP A 253 -14.04 -9.79 11.03
CA ASP A 253 -13.99 -10.12 9.63
C ASP A 253 -15.20 -9.85 8.78
N ILE A 254 -14.83 -9.20 7.75
CA ILE A 254 -15.44 -9.13 6.43
C ILE A 254 -15.93 -10.52 5.93
N SER A 255 -15.35 -11.63 6.36
CA SER A 255 -15.83 -12.99 6.04
C SER A 255 -17.29 -13.25 6.48
N MET A 256 -17.74 -12.62 7.55
CA MET A 256 -19.16 -12.69 7.97
C MET A 256 -20.07 -11.81 7.11
N ILE A 257 -19.53 -10.83 6.39
CA ILE A 257 -20.26 -10.07 5.38
C ILE A 257 -20.68 -10.98 4.23
N TYR A 258 -19.84 -11.95 3.88
CA TYR A 258 -20.15 -12.97 2.88
C TYR A 258 -21.09 -14.08 3.40
N ALA A 259 -21.16 -14.30 4.70
CA ALA A 259 -21.92 -15.39 5.29
C ALA A 259 -23.44 -15.13 5.45
N GLY A 260 -23.97 -14.01 4.97
CA GLY A 260 -25.41 -13.73 5.00
C GLY A 260 -26.02 -13.48 6.39
N ALA A 261 -25.20 -13.24 7.41
CA ALA A 261 -25.65 -13.16 8.80
C ALA A 261 -26.25 -11.80 9.23
N VAL A 262 -26.45 -10.87 8.31
CA VAL A 262 -27.01 -9.54 8.62
C VAL A 262 -28.23 -9.24 7.76
N THR A 263 -29.28 -8.89 8.45
CA THR A 263 -30.62 -8.59 7.92
C THR A 263 -30.66 -7.39 6.95
N GLY A 264 -31.55 -7.45 5.96
CA GLY A 264 -32.03 -6.47 4.97
C GLY A 264 -31.23 -5.20 4.66
N SER A 265 -30.78 -4.49 5.67
CA SER A 265 -30.09 -3.19 5.52
C SER A 265 -28.69 -3.26 4.87
N LYS A 266 -28.02 -4.42 4.89
CA LYS A 266 -26.76 -4.63 4.19
C LYS A 266 -26.89 -4.65 2.69
N ASP A 267 -27.89 -5.38 2.25
CA ASP A 267 -28.14 -5.53 0.81
C ASP A 267 -28.52 -4.18 0.21
N ASP A 268 -29.20 -3.32 0.97
CA ASP A 268 -29.58 -1.98 0.53
C ASP A 268 -28.36 -1.07 0.41
N ALA A 269 -27.47 -1.01 1.41
CA ALA A 269 -26.26 -0.19 1.35
C ALA A 269 -25.30 -0.68 0.27
N ARG A 270 -25.12 -2.01 0.15
CA ARG A 270 -24.35 -2.63 -0.92
C ARG A 270 -24.96 -2.30 -2.29
N LYS A 271 -26.26 -2.45 -2.44
CA LYS A 271 -26.97 -2.15 -3.68
C LYS A 271 -26.82 -0.67 -4.07
N GLU A 272 -26.99 0.27 -3.14
CA GLU A 272 -26.79 1.68 -3.42
C GLU A 272 -25.37 2.00 -3.81
N PHE A 273 -24.37 1.40 -3.14
CA PHE A 273 -22.97 1.53 -3.50
C PHE A 273 -22.68 0.97 -4.90
N TYR A 274 -23.16 -0.23 -5.24
CA TYR A 274 -23.00 -0.79 -6.58
C TYR A 274 -23.73 0.04 -7.65
N ASN A 275 -24.90 0.55 -7.37
CA ASN A 275 -25.61 1.44 -8.29
C ASN A 275 -24.77 2.71 -8.54
N PHE A 276 -24.24 3.34 -7.48
CA PHE A 276 -23.36 4.49 -7.61
C PHE A 276 -22.15 4.17 -8.49
N ILE A 277 -21.46 3.06 -8.25
CA ILE A 277 -20.31 2.64 -9.06
C ILE A 277 -20.72 2.34 -10.51
N ALA A 278 -21.81 1.60 -10.73
CA ALA A 278 -22.30 1.28 -12.07
C ALA A 278 -22.72 2.53 -12.88
N GLU A 279 -23.28 3.53 -12.22
CA GLU A 279 -23.66 4.80 -12.85
C GLU A 279 -22.48 5.70 -13.17
N THR A 280 -21.40 5.59 -12.41
CA THR A 280 -20.29 6.55 -12.45
C THR A 280 -18.99 6.00 -13.03
N CYS A 281 -18.78 4.66 -13.00
CA CYS A 281 -17.53 4.03 -13.43
C CYS A 281 -17.60 3.48 -14.86
N PRO A 282 -16.52 3.63 -15.65
CA PRO A 282 -16.33 2.83 -16.86
C PRO A 282 -16.27 1.34 -16.53
N GLU A 283 -16.84 0.46 -17.39
CA GLU A 283 -16.89 -0.99 -17.16
C GLU A 283 -15.55 -1.63 -16.81
N ASN A 284 -14.45 -1.19 -17.47
CA ASN A 284 -13.11 -1.71 -17.25
C ASN A 284 -12.45 -1.26 -15.94
N SER A 285 -12.98 -0.25 -15.25
CA SER A 285 -12.51 0.22 -13.94
C SER A 285 -13.20 -0.48 -12.77
N LEU A 286 -14.41 -1.05 -12.99
CA LEU A 286 -15.18 -1.73 -11.95
C LEU A 286 -14.40 -2.87 -11.29
N VAL A 287 -13.75 -3.73 -12.08
CA VAL A 287 -13.06 -4.91 -11.55
C VAL A 287 -11.97 -4.52 -10.56
N ARG A 288 -11.21 -3.45 -10.84
CA ARG A 288 -10.14 -3.01 -9.93
C ARG A 288 -10.68 -2.29 -8.71
N PHE A 289 -11.69 -1.47 -8.90
CA PHE A 289 -12.34 -0.76 -7.80
C PHE A 289 -12.98 -1.75 -6.81
N GLU A 290 -13.66 -2.77 -7.30
CA GLU A 290 -14.18 -3.86 -6.48
C GLU A 290 -13.07 -4.61 -5.75
N GLN A 291 -11.98 -4.96 -6.41
CA GLN A 291 -10.82 -5.61 -5.78
C GLN A 291 -10.18 -4.72 -4.71
N SER A 292 -10.05 -3.42 -4.94
CA SER A 292 -9.43 -2.50 -3.98
C SER A 292 -10.29 -2.20 -2.76
N ILE A 293 -11.63 -2.28 -2.90
CA ILE A 293 -12.56 -1.99 -1.80
C ILE A 293 -13.04 -3.26 -1.09
N TYR A 294 -13.14 -4.37 -1.80
CA TYR A 294 -13.73 -5.62 -1.31
C TYR A 294 -12.76 -6.77 -1.13
N CYS A 295 -11.51 -6.67 -1.57
CA CYS A 295 -10.52 -7.64 -1.12
C CYS A 295 -10.06 -7.28 0.29
N PRO A 296 -10.55 -7.94 1.33
CA PRO A 296 -9.77 -8.07 2.52
C PRO A 296 -8.52 -8.84 2.10
N VAL A 297 -7.38 -8.25 2.29
CA VAL A 297 -6.14 -9.03 2.27
C VAL A 297 -6.29 -10.02 3.42
N GLU A 298 -6.40 -11.31 3.08
CA GLU A 298 -6.31 -12.39 4.05
C GLU A 298 -4.98 -12.33 4.81
#